data_5bf7db06d210b6d966f10bd72c09fd98
#
_entry.id   5bf7db06d210b6d966f10bd72c09fd98
#
_cell.length_a   1.000
_cell.length_b   1.000
_cell.length_c   1.000
_cell.angle_alpha   90.00
_cell.angle_beta   90.00
_cell.angle_gamma   90.00
#
_symmetry.space_group_name_H-M   'P 1'
#
loop_
_entity.id
_entity.type
_entity.pdbx_description
1 polymer ?
#
loop_
_entity_poly.entity_id
_entity_poly.type
_entity_poly.pdbx_seq_one_letter_code
_entity_poly.pdbx_strand_id
1 'polypeptide(L)'
;MKLSQSFIKTFREVGKEETARNAQLLIRAGYIHKEMAGVYDFLPLGLITLNKIQNIIREELNSLGCQEFQMTALQNPEPWIKTDRWNDQVLDVWFKTKLNAGGELGLAPTHEEPITNLMTKFISSYKDLPVYVYQFQTKYRNELRAKSGILRTREFLMKDLYSFSVDETEHQNFYDQVDQAYMRIYTRLGLGDCTYKTYASGGAFAKYSHEYQTVLPVGEDTIYLNQDKTLAINEEVMNDEVLNDLGVKREDLTATTAAEVGNIFTLRYKFSEPINLKFDDQDGIKKTVFMGSYGIGVSRVMGVIAEKFADDKGLVWPENIAPFKYYLIGIGDQGEDFANNLHKEYSSSILLDDRKLRPGEKFADAELMGIPYRVVVSNKTLENNSVEITNRRTSETKILSIEEFKQLLRD
;
A
#
# COMPACT_ATOMS: atom_id res chain seq x y z
N MET A 1 -0.76 -20.41 11.82
CA MET A 1 -1.27 -21.18 10.64
C MET A 1 -0.41 -22.43 10.46
N LYS A 2 -0.99 -23.55 10.00
CA LYS A 2 -0.28 -24.78 9.59
C LYS A 2 -0.27 -24.90 8.07
N LEU A 3 0.90 -25.15 7.48
CA LEU A 3 1.00 -25.30 6.03
C LEU A 3 0.32 -26.56 5.50
N SER A 4 0.28 -27.66 6.26
CA SER A 4 -0.44 -28.87 5.87
C SER A 4 -1.96 -28.67 5.75
N GLN A 5 -2.51 -27.67 6.44
CA GLN A 5 -3.94 -27.34 6.44
C GLN A 5 -4.28 -26.14 5.54
N SER A 6 -3.27 -25.56 4.90
CA SER A 6 -3.43 -24.44 3.98
C SER A 6 -3.42 -24.92 2.53
N PHE A 7 -4.20 -24.27 1.66
CA PHE A 7 -4.11 -24.52 0.22
C PHE A 7 -2.93 -23.79 -0.43
N ILE A 8 -2.18 -22.98 0.33
CA ILE A 8 -1.00 -22.29 -0.15
C ILE A 8 0.07 -23.29 -0.60
N LYS A 9 0.62 -23.07 -1.77
CA LYS A 9 1.75 -23.82 -2.32
C LYS A 9 2.83 -22.88 -2.80
N THR A 10 4.08 -23.30 -2.64
CA THR A 10 5.22 -22.68 -3.28
C THR A 10 5.46 -23.27 -4.66
N PHE A 11 5.96 -22.46 -5.58
CA PHE A 11 6.28 -22.89 -6.95
C PHE A 11 7.76 -22.62 -7.25
N ARG A 12 8.39 -23.53 -8.00
CA ARG A 12 9.78 -23.30 -8.45
C ARG A 12 9.85 -22.25 -9.54
N GLU A 13 8.86 -22.25 -10.42
CA GLU A 13 8.76 -21.37 -11.59
C GLU A 13 7.35 -20.80 -11.72
N VAL A 14 7.22 -19.71 -12.43
CA VAL A 14 5.96 -19.09 -12.87
C VAL A 14 5.85 -19.15 -14.39
N GLY A 15 4.66 -18.90 -14.93
CA GLY A 15 4.46 -18.81 -16.38
C GLY A 15 5.36 -17.75 -17.00
N LYS A 16 5.83 -18.02 -18.23
CA LYS A 16 6.76 -17.12 -18.96
C LYS A 16 6.18 -15.75 -19.28
N GLU A 17 4.86 -15.62 -19.19
CA GLU A 17 4.11 -14.37 -19.40
C GLU A 17 4.25 -13.38 -18.23
N GLU A 18 4.71 -13.83 -17.05
CA GLU A 18 4.98 -12.95 -15.92
C GLU A 18 6.47 -12.58 -15.88
N THR A 19 6.76 -11.33 -16.21
CA THR A 19 8.14 -10.83 -16.31
C THR A 19 8.55 -9.95 -15.12
N ALA A 20 7.60 -9.43 -14.36
CA ALA A 20 7.87 -8.56 -13.23
C ALA A 20 8.35 -9.37 -12.03
N ARG A 21 9.52 -9.05 -11.48
CA ARG A 21 10.14 -9.78 -10.37
C ARG A 21 9.27 -9.83 -9.12
N ASN A 22 8.63 -8.71 -8.73
CA ASN A 22 7.72 -8.69 -7.59
C ASN A 22 6.58 -9.71 -7.75
N ALA A 23 5.91 -9.74 -8.90
CA ALA A 23 4.84 -10.69 -9.16
C ALA A 23 5.35 -12.13 -9.22
N GLN A 24 6.51 -12.39 -9.88
CA GLN A 24 7.12 -13.71 -9.91
C GLN A 24 7.39 -14.25 -8.50
N LEU A 25 7.98 -13.43 -7.62
CA LEU A 25 8.29 -13.83 -6.25
C LEU A 25 7.02 -14.03 -5.41
N LEU A 26 6.05 -13.12 -5.51
CA LEU A 26 4.80 -13.21 -4.78
C LEU A 26 3.97 -14.43 -5.20
N ILE A 27 3.92 -14.76 -6.50
CA ILE A 27 3.24 -15.97 -7.01
C ILE A 27 3.98 -17.22 -6.52
N ARG A 28 5.31 -17.27 -6.70
CA ARG A 28 6.12 -18.42 -6.27
C ARG A 28 6.00 -18.72 -4.78
N ALA A 29 5.93 -17.67 -3.97
CA ALA A 29 5.82 -17.76 -2.51
C ALA A 29 4.37 -17.98 -2.01
N GLY A 30 3.36 -18.01 -2.90
CA GLY A 30 1.97 -18.24 -2.54
C GLY A 30 1.27 -17.06 -1.86
N TYR A 31 1.66 -15.83 -2.21
CA TYR A 31 1.01 -14.60 -1.73
C TYR A 31 -0.09 -14.10 -2.64
N ILE A 32 0.08 -14.25 -3.94
CA ILE A 32 -0.90 -13.82 -4.95
C ILE A 32 -1.08 -14.90 -6.02
N HIS A 33 -2.20 -14.81 -6.73
CA HIS A 33 -2.45 -15.55 -7.96
C HIS A 33 -2.79 -14.56 -9.08
N LYS A 34 -2.30 -14.81 -10.29
CA LYS A 34 -2.59 -13.98 -11.45
C LYS A 34 -3.81 -14.52 -12.17
N GLU A 35 -4.94 -13.83 -12.07
CA GLU A 35 -6.16 -14.17 -12.80
C GLU A 35 -6.03 -13.81 -14.29
N MET A 36 -5.56 -12.59 -14.56
CA MET A 36 -5.23 -12.10 -15.91
C MET A 36 -4.27 -10.92 -15.83
N ALA A 37 -3.90 -10.36 -16.96
CA ALA A 37 -2.99 -9.21 -17.01
C ALA A 37 -3.54 -8.01 -16.22
N GLY A 38 -2.83 -7.64 -15.15
CA GLY A 38 -3.19 -6.54 -14.26
C GLY A 38 -4.33 -6.84 -13.28
N VAL A 39 -4.68 -8.12 -13.09
CA VAL A 39 -5.68 -8.56 -12.10
C VAL A 39 -5.10 -9.74 -11.31
N TYR A 40 -5.05 -9.59 -9.99
CA TYR A 40 -4.43 -10.55 -9.08
C TYR A 40 -5.30 -10.81 -7.86
N ASP A 41 -5.46 -12.09 -7.51
CA ASP A 41 -6.02 -12.51 -6.24
C ASP A 41 -4.97 -12.41 -5.14
N PHE A 42 -5.36 -11.97 -3.94
CA PHE A 42 -4.51 -12.02 -2.76
C PHE A 42 -4.82 -13.29 -1.97
N LEU A 43 -3.86 -14.23 -1.96
CA LEU A 43 -3.95 -15.48 -1.21
C LEU A 43 -3.76 -15.23 0.30
N PRO A 44 -4.01 -16.20 1.20
CA PRO A 44 -4.00 -15.96 2.64
C PRO A 44 -2.76 -15.22 3.18
N LEU A 45 -1.54 -15.55 2.76
CA LEU A 45 -0.33 -14.83 3.19
C LEU A 45 -0.32 -13.39 2.66
N GLY A 46 -0.70 -13.21 1.39
CA GLY A 46 -0.81 -11.90 0.76
C GLY A 46 -1.84 -11.01 1.43
N LEU A 47 -3.01 -11.56 1.74
CA LEU A 47 -4.08 -10.83 2.42
C LEU A 47 -3.68 -10.42 3.84
N ILE A 48 -3.01 -11.30 4.60
CA ILE A 48 -2.51 -10.94 5.95
C ILE A 48 -1.50 -9.78 5.86
N THR A 49 -0.55 -9.85 4.91
CA THR A 49 0.44 -8.77 4.69
C THR A 49 -0.26 -7.47 4.28
N LEU A 50 -1.21 -7.54 3.34
CA LEU A 50 -1.98 -6.38 2.87
C LEU A 50 -2.76 -5.72 4.03
N ASN A 51 -3.41 -6.52 4.88
CA ASN A 51 -4.14 -6.03 6.06
C ASN A 51 -3.21 -5.37 7.09
N LYS A 52 -1.98 -5.87 7.27
CA LYS A 52 -0.98 -5.23 8.15
C LYS A 52 -0.53 -3.87 7.61
N ILE A 53 -0.34 -3.74 6.29
CA ILE A 53 -0.08 -2.45 5.64
C ILE A 53 -1.25 -1.49 5.88
N GLN A 54 -2.49 -1.95 5.68
CA GLN A 54 -3.69 -1.16 5.96
C GLN A 54 -3.76 -0.70 7.42
N ASN A 55 -3.41 -1.58 8.38
CA ASN A 55 -3.45 -1.25 9.80
C ASN A 55 -2.45 -0.14 10.16
N ILE A 56 -1.23 -0.17 9.62
CA ILE A 56 -0.25 0.91 9.82
C ILE A 56 -0.82 2.24 9.29
N ILE A 57 -1.42 2.24 8.11
CA ILE A 57 -2.05 3.44 7.52
C ILE A 57 -3.22 3.91 8.39
N ARG A 58 -4.08 2.99 8.84
CA ARG A 58 -5.25 3.27 9.68
C ARG A 58 -4.86 3.94 11.00
N GLU A 59 -3.85 3.42 11.67
CA GLU A 59 -3.34 3.97 12.93
C GLU A 59 -2.87 5.42 12.78
N GLU A 60 -2.10 5.71 11.72
CA GLU A 60 -1.61 7.07 11.46
C GLU A 60 -2.75 8.05 11.10
N LEU A 61 -3.72 7.62 10.30
CA LEU A 61 -4.84 8.50 9.92
C LEU A 61 -5.82 8.70 11.09
N ASN A 62 -6.10 7.67 11.87
CA ASN A 62 -6.95 7.81 13.07
C ASN A 62 -6.32 8.74 14.10
N SER A 63 -4.98 8.78 14.21
CA SER A 63 -4.28 9.73 15.09
C SER A 63 -4.46 11.19 14.68
N LEU A 64 -4.82 11.46 13.42
CA LEU A 64 -5.18 12.78 12.90
C LEU A 64 -6.67 13.10 13.03
N GLY A 65 -7.47 12.22 13.64
CA GLY A 65 -8.92 12.40 13.76
C GLY A 65 -9.70 12.05 12.50
N CYS A 66 -9.08 11.38 11.52
CA CYS A 66 -9.78 10.93 10.32
C CYS A 66 -10.75 9.78 10.63
N GLN A 67 -11.90 9.75 9.96
CA GLN A 67 -12.93 8.74 10.13
C GLN A 67 -12.92 7.74 8.98
N GLU A 68 -12.80 6.45 9.29
CA GLU A 68 -12.90 5.39 8.29
C GLU A 68 -14.35 5.12 7.92
N PHE A 69 -14.61 4.96 6.63
CA PHE A 69 -15.91 4.58 6.08
C PHE A 69 -15.72 3.73 4.82
N GLN A 70 -16.78 3.33 4.14
CA GLN A 70 -16.68 2.61 2.88
C GLN A 70 -17.77 3.02 1.92
N MET A 71 -17.39 3.45 0.72
CA MET A 71 -18.30 3.78 -0.37
C MET A 71 -18.51 2.60 -1.31
N THR A 72 -19.48 2.75 -2.20
CA THR A 72 -19.77 1.74 -3.24
C THR A 72 -18.73 1.76 -4.35
N ALA A 73 -18.39 0.60 -4.89
CA ALA A 73 -17.57 0.48 -6.10
C ALA A 73 -18.37 0.78 -7.38
N LEU A 74 -19.68 0.51 -7.36
CA LEU A 74 -20.57 0.87 -8.45
C LEU A 74 -20.89 2.37 -8.41
N GLN A 75 -20.74 3.06 -9.55
CA GLN A 75 -20.83 4.50 -9.65
C GLN A 75 -22.04 4.93 -10.47
N ASN A 76 -22.88 5.79 -9.88
CA ASN A 76 -23.92 6.52 -10.61
C ASN A 76 -23.26 7.58 -11.51
N PRO A 77 -23.63 7.68 -12.81
CA PRO A 77 -23.08 8.67 -13.74
C PRO A 77 -23.32 10.13 -13.34
N GLU A 78 -24.42 10.43 -12.65
CA GLU A 78 -24.88 11.80 -12.41
C GLU A 78 -23.83 12.75 -11.79
N PRO A 79 -23.13 12.41 -10.69
CA PRO A 79 -22.08 13.28 -10.15
C PRO A 79 -20.91 13.50 -11.13
N TRP A 80 -20.57 12.48 -11.90
CA TRP A 80 -19.47 12.49 -12.87
C TRP A 80 -19.77 13.31 -14.13
N ILE A 81 -21.05 13.36 -14.54
CA ILE A 81 -21.51 14.22 -15.64
C ILE A 81 -21.35 15.71 -15.26
N LYS A 82 -21.60 16.07 -13.99
CA LYS A 82 -21.44 17.44 -13.49
C LYS A 82 -20.01 17.96 -13.57
N THR A 83 -19.02 17.06 -13.52
CA THR A 83 -17.58 17.38 -13.62
C THR A 83 -16.99 17.11 -15.00
N ASP A 84 -17.80 16.69 -15.99
CA ASP A 84 -17.41 16.20 -17.33
C ASP A 84 -16.50 14.94 -17.31
N ARG A 85 -16.30 14.32 -16.14
CA ARG A 85 -15.42 13.15 -16.00
C ARG A 85 -16.11 11.81 -16.29
N TRP A 86 -17.41 11.80 -16.64
CA TRP A 86 -18.05 10.64 -17.26
C TRP A 86 -17.62 10.42 -18.71
N ASN A 87 -17.09 11.44 -19.36
CA ASN A 87 -16.61 11.42 -20.72
C ASN A 87 -15.25 10.70 -20.81
N ASP A 88 -15.17 9.66 -21.66
CA ASP A 88 -13.94 8.86 -21.84
C ASP A 88 -12.78 9.67 -22.45
N GLN A 89 -13.04 10.82 -23.06
CA GLN A 89 -11.99 11.73 -23.54
C GLN A 89 -11.35 12.54 -22.39
N VAL A 90 -12.05 12.67 -21.25
CA VAL A 90 -11.58 13.40 -20.07
C VAL A 90 -11.00 12.44 -19.04
N LEU A 91 -11.61 11.27 -18.88
CA LEU A 91 -11.13 10.20 -18.01
C LEU A 91 -11.20 8.86 -18.77
N ASP A 92 -10.08 8.45 -19.34
CA ASP A 92 -9.96 7.34 -20.30
C ASP A 92 -9.83 5.94 -19.67
N VAL A 93 -9.89 5.89 -18.33
CA VAL A 93 -9.67 4.63 -17.56
C VAL A 93 -10.96 3.96 -17.07
N TRP A 94 -12.13 4.35 -17.61
CA TRP A 94 -13.40 3.79 -17.19
C TRP A 94 -13.60 2.33 -17.58
N PHE A 95 -14.15 1.56 -16.62
CA PHE A 95 -14.96 0.38 -16.89
C PHE A 95 -16.42 0.75 -16.74
N LYS A 96 -17.17 0.82 -17.84
CA LYS A 96 -18.61 1.09 -17.87
C LYS A 96 -19.41 -0.16 -18.18
N THR A 97 -20.60 -0.27 -17.62
CA THR A 97 -21.52 -1.39 -17.84
C THR A 97 -22.96 -0.92 -17.80
N LYS A 98 -23.91 -1.84 -18.08
CA LYS A 98 -25.34 -1.54 -18.13
C LYS A 98 -26.11 -2.37 -17.13
N LEU A 99 -27.14 -1.78 -16.53
CA LEU A 99 -28.10 -2.50 -15.72
C LEU A 99 -29.09 -3.24 -16.60
N ASN A 100 -29.55 -4.42 -16.20
CA ASN A 100 -30.59 -5.17 -16.90
C ASN A 100 -31.91 -4.39 -17.01
N ALA A 101 -32.21 -3.52 -16.05
CA ALA A 101 -33.37 -2.63 -16.03
C ALA A 101 -33.19 -1.37 -16.91
N GLY A 102 -32.08 -1.24 -17.60
CA GLY A 102 -31.68 -0.05 -18.35
C GLY A 102 -30.86 0.93 -17.49
N GLY A 103 -30.09 1.79 -18.17
CA GLY A 103 -29.16 2.74 -17.54
C GLY A 103 -27.73 2.22 -17.53
N GLU A 104 -26.81 3.18 -17.48
CA GLU A 104 -25.35 2.91 -17.37
C GLU A 104 -24.88 3.10 -15.93
N LEU A 105 -23.78 2.43 -15.60
CA LEU A 105 -23.00 2.65 -14.40
C LEU A 105 -21.53 2.38 -14.67
N GLY A 106 -20.65 2.86 -13.80
CA GLY A 106 -19.21 2.61 -13.88
C GLY A 106 -18.68 1.85 -12.68
N LEU A 107 -17.48 1.27 -12.84
CA LEU A 107 -16.67 0.79 -11.74
C LEU A 107 -15.71 1.91 -11.32
N ALA A 108 -15.65 2.22 -10.03
CA ALA A 108 -14.95 3.40 -9.51
C ALA A 108 -13.45 3.46 -9.86
N PRO A 109 -12.99 4.40 -10.68
CA PRO A 109 -11.57 4.66 -10.88
C PRO A 109 -10.97 5.51 -9.75
N THR A 110 -11.82 6.30 -9.09
CA THR A 110 -11.57 7.18 -7.94
C THR A 110 -12.89 7.54 -7.27
N HIS A 111 -12.93 8.43 -6.25
CA HIS A 111 -14.17 8.74 -5.52
C HIS A 111 -14.39 10.24 -5.21
N GLU A 112 -13.71 11.17 -5.91
CA GLU A 112 -13.89 12.61 -5.65
C GLU A 112 -15.35 13.05 -5.84
N GLU A 113 -15.98 12.69 -6.95
CA GLU A 113 -17.36 13.05 -7.23
C GLU A 113 -18.36 12.39 -6.28
N PRO A 114 -18.29 11.06 -6.05
CA PRO A 114 -19.22 10.40 -5.16
C PRO A 114 -19.15 10.92 -3.72
N ILE A 115 -17.94 11.18 -3.19
CA ILE A 115 -17.80 11.68 -1.82
C ILE A 115 -18.29 13.12 -1.71
N THR A 116 -18.00 13.96 -2.70
CA THR A 116 -18.51 15.33 -2.74
C THR A 116 -20.04 15.36 -2.79
N ASN A 117 -20.65 14.49 -3.62
CA ASN A 117 -22.10 14.37 -3.69
C ASN A 117 -22.71 13.84 -2.38
N LEU A 118 -22.06 12.88 -1.71
CA LEU A 118 -22.47 12.39 -0.41
C LEU A 118 -22.45 13.52 0.63
N MET A 119 -21.40 14.32 0.67
CA MET A 119 -21.21 15.40 1.66
C MET A 119 -22.23 16.52 1.51
N THR A 120 -22.93 16.69 0.38
CA THR A 120 -24.05 17.63 0.27
C THR A 120 -25.21 17.32 1.23
N LYS A 121 -25.25 16.10 1.81
CA LYS A 121 -26.26 15.68 2.79
C LYS A 121 -25.84 15.89 4.24
N PHE A 122 -24.54 16.13 4.48
CA PHE A 122 -23.98 16.17 5.82
C PHE A 122 -23.33 17.52 6.16
N ILE A 123 -22.93 18.31 5.14
CA ILE A 123 -22.34 19.64 5.34
C ILE A 123 -23.33 20.69 4.89
N SER A 124 -23.76 21.54 5.82
CA SER A 124 -24.68 22.64 5.58
C SER A 124 -24.25 23.94 6.27
N SER A 125 -23.42 23.85 7.31
CA SER A 125 -22.96 24.96 8.13
C SER A 125 -21.46 24.86 8.38
N TYR A 126 -20.79 25.98 8.68
CA TYR A 126 -19.39 25.98 9.11
C TYR A 126 -19.14 25.10 10.36
N LYS A 127 -20.17 24.82 11.16
CA LYS A 127 -20.06 23.94 12.34
C LYS A 127 -19.90 22.47 11.97
N ASP A 128 -20.24 22.10 10.75
CA ASP A 128 -20.08 20.75 10.21
C ASP A 128 -18.66 20.51 9.65
N LEU A 129 -17.80 21.54 9.62
CA LEU A 129 -16.43 21.55 9.08
C LEU A 129 -15.40 21.76 10.22
N PRO A 130 -14.17 21.24 10.11
CA PRO A 130 -13.70 20.39 9.01
C PRO A 130 -14.17 18.94 9.10
N VAL A 131 -14.19 18.24 7.94
CA VAL A 131 -14.46 16.80 7.86
C VAL A 131 -13.30 16.11 7.18
N TYR A 132 -12.78 15.05 7.79
CA TYR A 132 -11.70 14.21 7.28
C TYR A 132 -12.14 12.75 7.26
N VAL A 133 -12.31 12.20 6.07
CA VAL A 133 -12.84 10.83 5.90
C VAL A 133 -12.00 10.02 4.92
N TYR A 134 -11.76 8.76 5.22
CA TYR A 134 -10.97 7.89 4.36
C TYR A 134 -11.59 6.49 4.24
N GLN A 135 -11.20 5.79 3.19
CA GLN A 135 -11.59 4.40 2.95
C GLN A 135 -10.41 3.58 2.42
N PHE A 136 -10.51 2.27 2.58
CA PHE A 136 -9.78 1.30 1.77
C PHE A 136 -10.76 0.72 0.77
N GLN A 137 -10.59 1.04 -0.51
CA GLN A 137 -11.54 0.63 -1.54
C GLN A 137 -10.83 0.17 -2.80
N THR A 138 -11.36 -0.89 -3.40
CA THR A 138 -10.92 -1.35 -4.71
C THR A 138 -11.21 -0.27 -5.76
N LYS A 139 -10.20 0.03 -6.55
CA LYS A 139 -10.29 0.90 -7.73
C LYS A 139 -10.14 0.07 -8.99
N TYR A 140 -10.82 0.53 -10.03
CA TYR A 140 -10.86 -0.11 -11.34
C TYR A 140 -10.42 0.88 -12.40
N ARG A 141 -9.29 0.58 -13.06
CA ARG A 141 -8.74 1.42 -14.12
C ARG A 141 -8.45 0.57 -15.34
N ASN A 142 -9.12 0.87 -16.45
CA ASN A 142 -8.96 0.18 -17.73
C ASN A 142 -7.62 0.57 -18.38
N GLU A 143 -6.53 0.27 -17.70
CA GLU A 143 -5.17 0.54 -18.15
C GLU A 143 -4.89 -0.17 -19.48
N LEU A 144 -4.45 0.57 -20.50
CA LEU A 144 -4.06 0.00 -21.80
C LEU A 144 -2.97 -1.05 -21.64
N ARG A 145 -1.99 -0.79 -20.75
CA ARG A 145 -0.89 -1.68 -20.45
C ARG A 145 -0.72 -1.81 -18.95
N ALA A 146 -1.32 -2.86 -18.38
CA ALA A 146 -0.94 -3.30 -17.04
C ALA A 146 0.46 -3.92 -17.15
N LYS A 147 1.42 -3.41 -16.37
CA LYS A 147 2.82 -3.81 -16.39
C LYS A 147 3.43 -3.74 -15.00
N SER A 148 4.69 -4.20 -14.86
CA SER A 148 5.42 -4.13 -13.60
C SER A 148 4.76 -4.91 -12.44
N GLY A 149 4.09 -6.04 -12.75
CA GLY A 149 3.44 -6.90 -11.76
C GLY A 149 2.30 -6.20 -11.04
N ILE A 150 2.35 -6.17 -9.69
CA ILE A 150 1.31 -5.50 -8.88
C ILE A 150 1.58 -4.01 -8.66
N LEU A 151 2.57 -3.41 -9.34
CA LEU A 151 2.82 -1.97 -9.25
C LEU A 151 1.79 -1.15 -10.07
N ARG A 152 1.34 -1.69 -11.23
CA ARG A 152 0.33 -1.05 -12.07
C ARG A 152 -0.69 -2.06 -12.59
N THR A 153 -1.86 -2.06 -11.98
CA THR A 153 -2.91 -3.04 -12.18
C THR A 153 -4.22 -2.39 -12.60
N ARG A 154 -5.14 -3.19 -13.15
CA ARG A 154 -6.49 -2.75 -13.53
C ARG A 154 -7.46 -2.75 -12.37
N GLU A 155 -7.22 -3.62 -11.40
CA GLU A 155 -7.95 -3.73 -10.15
C GLU A 155 -6.94 -3.68 -9.00
N PHE A 156 -7.12 -2.76 -8.05
CA PHE A 156 -6.18 -2.58 -6.94
C PHE A 156 -6.83 -1.93 -5.72
N LEU A 157 -6.26 -2.23 -4.56
CA LEU A 157 -6.69 -1.61 -3.31
C LEU A 157 -5.99 -0.27 -3.11
N MET A 158 -6.78 0.79 -2.91
CA MET A 158 -6.31 2.12 -2.58
C MET A 158 -6.86 2.57 -1.23
N LYS A 159 -6.04 3.27 -0.44
CA LYS A 159 -6.50 4.16 0.60
C LYS A 159 -6.69 5.54 -0.03
N ASP A 160 -7.88 6.02 -0.03
CA ASP A 160 -8.22 7.38 -0.43
C ASP A 160 -8.84 8.13 0.75
N LEU A 161 -8.21 9.27 1.09
CA LEU A 161 -8.66 10.21 2.13
C LEU A 161 -9.08 11.50 1.45
N TYR A 162 -10.12 12.12 1.98
CA TYR A 162 -10.66 13.41 1.53
C TYR A 162 -10.82 14.36 2.70
N SER A 163 -10.41 15.61 2.49
CA SER A 163 -10.65 16.71 3.43
C SER A 163 -11.67 17.70 2.88
N PHE A 164 -12.53 18.18 3.77
CA PHE A 164 -13.51 19.22 3.51
C PHE A 164 -13.28 20.32 4.54
N SER A 165 -12.95 21.52 4.09
CA SER A 165 -12.51 22.64 4.92
C SER A 165 -13.28 23.91 4.61
N VAL A 166 -13.32 24.83 5.56
CA VAL A 166 -13.98 26.15 5.36
C VAL A 166 -13.21 27.04 4.37
N ASP A 167 -11.87 26.91 4.34
CA ASP A 167 -10.98 27.73 3.51
C ASP A 167 -9.63 27.02 3.23
N GLU A 168 -8.76 27.73 2.51
CA GLU A 168 -7.44 27.29 2.13
C GLU A 168 -6.50 27.15 3.34
N THR A 169 -6.64 28.00 4.36
CA THR A 169 -5.80 27.97 5.56
C THR A 169 -6.04 26.71 6.39
N GLU A 170 -7.30 26.37 6.63
CA GLU A 170 -7.67 25.14 7.33
C GLU A 170 -7.24 23.90 6.54
N HIS A 171 -7.42 23.91 5.21
CA HIS A 171 -6.95 22.86 4.34
C HIS A 171 -5.42 22.68 4.41
N GLN A 172 -4.63 23.77 4.33
CA GLN A 172 -3.17 23.69 4.35
C GLN A 172 -2.65 23.11 5.67
N ASN A 173 -3.23 23.51 6.81
CA ASN A 173 -2.88 22.94 8.10
C ASN A 173 -3.08 21.41 8.15
N PHE A 174 -4.16 20.91 7.57
CA PHE A 174 -4.39 19.48 7.50
C PHE A 174 -3.49 18.78 6.46
N TYR A 175 -3.25 19.43 5.33
CA TYR A 175 -2.34 18.94 4.30
C TYR A 175 -0.95 18.67 4.84
N ASP A 176 -0.41 19.59 5.66
CA ASP A 176 0.90 19.45 6.28
C ASP A 176 0.92 18.32 7.34
N GLN A 177 -0.18 18.11 8.06
CA GLN A 177 -0.31 16.98 9.00
C GLN A 177 -0.32 15.63 8.25
N VAL A 178 -1.04 15.55 7.12
CA VAL A 178 -1.08 14.33 6.30
C VAL A 178 0.29 14.05 5.66
N ASP A 179 1.00 15.09 5.21
CA ASP A 179 2.36 14.96 4.69
C ASP A 179 3.29 14.27 5.71
N GLN A 180 3.28 14.77 6.96
CA GLN A 180 4.05 14.16 8.04
C GLN A 180 3.60 12.71 8.36
N ALA A 181 2.30 12.46 8.35
CA ALA A 181 1.76 11.11 8.57
C ALA A 181 2.20 10.13 7.48
N TYR A 182 2.23 10.57 6.21
CA TYR A 182 2.71 9.73 5.11
C TYR A 182 4.18 9.33 5.28
N MET A 183 5.05 10.27 5.66
CA MET A 183 6.44 9.94 5.94
C MET A 183 6.59 8.95 7.11
N ARG A 184 5.76 9.06 8.17
CA ARG A 184 5.73 8.07 9.26
C ARG A 184 5.23 6.72 8.77
N ILE A 185 4.17 6.67 7.93
CA ILE A 185 3.67 5.44 7.32
C ILE A 185 4.79 4.74 6.55
N TYR A 186 5.48 5.43 5.64
CA TYR A 186 6.56 4.81 4.85
C TYR A 186 7.74 4.38 5.72
N THR A 187 8.07 5.12 6.75
CA THR A 187 9.10 4.72 7.74
C THR A 187 8.72 3.42 8.44
N ARG A 188 7.48 3.32 8.94
CA ARG A 188 6.96 2.11 9.59
C ARG A 188 6.89 0.92 8.64
N LEU A 189 6.67 1.15 7.36
CA LEU A 189 6.70 0.12 6.31
C LEU A 189 8.12 -0.29 5.87
N GLY A 190 9.16 0.36 6.42
CA GLY A 190 10.57 0.11 6.08
C GLY A 190 11.03 0.82 4.80
N LEU A 191 10.24 1.75 4.26
CA LEU A 191 10.53 2.49 3.03
C LEU A 191 11.03 3.93 3.29
N GLY A 192 11.13 4.38 4.54
CA GLY A 192 11.44 5.77 4.90
C GLY A 192 12.72 6.31 4.27
N ASP A 193 13.78 5.51 4.26
CA ASP A 193 15.10 5.91 3.73
C ASP A 193 15.17 6.00 2.19
N CYS A 194 14.13 5.56 1.49
CA CYS A 194 14.11 5.51 0.03
C CYS A 194 12.83 6.08 -0.61
N THR A 195 11.95 6.67 0.19
CA THR A 195 10.72 7.34 -0.27
C THR A 195 10.86 8.84 -0.03
N TYR A 196 10.61 9.62 -1.08
CA TYR A 196 10.79 11.06 -1.08
C TYR A 196 9.49 11.77 -1.43
N LYS A 197 9.15 12.82 -0.68
CA LYS A 197 8.13 13.79 -1.09
C LYS A 197 8.63 14.51 -2.33
N THR A 198 7.90 14.38 -3.43
CA THR A 198 8.32 14.82 -4.77
C THR A 198 7.36 15.86 -5.30
N TYR A 199 7.87 16.99 -5.77
CA TYR A 199 7.07 17.97 -6.50
C TYR A 199 6.59 17.38 -7.81
N ALA A 200 5.28 17.43 -8.03
CA ALA A 200 4.59 16.90 -9.20
C ALA A 200 3.56 17.89 -9.73
N SER A 201 2.94 17.60 -10.85
CA SER A 201 1.93 18.47 -11.44
C SER A 201 0.70 18.59 -10.53
N GLY A 202 0.35 19.82 -10.19
CA GLY A 202 -0.92 20.12 -9.54
C GLY A 202 -2.12 20.07 -10.50
N GLY A 203 -1.87 19.83 -11.77
CA GLY A 203 -2.89 19.80 -12.83
C GLY A 203 -3.66 21.12 -12.93
N ALA A 204 -4.99 21.04 -13.01
CA ALA A 204 -5.87 22.20 -13.06
C ALA A 204 -6.16 22.81 -11.65
N PHE A 205 -5.51 22.37 -10.58
CA PHE A 205 -5.93 22.70 -9.20
C PHE A 205 -4.96 23.62 -8.47
N ALA A 206 -3.67 23.34 -8.58
CA ALA A 206 -2.60 24.06 -7.91
C ALA A 206 -1.36 24.08 -8.81
N LYS A 207 -0.41 24.97 -8.51
CA LYS A 207 0.86 25.00 -9.25
C LYS A 207 1.61 23.68 -9.10
N TYR A 208 1.60 23.11 -7.89
CA TYR A 208 2.21 21.83 -7.56
C TYR A 208 1.24 20.96 -6.76
N SER A 209 1.36 19.65 -6.94
CA SER A 209 0.94 18.62 -6.01
C SER A 209 2.19 17.97 -5.42
N HIS A 210 2.01 17.05 -4.48
CA HIS A 210 3.10 16.23 -4.02
C HIS A 210 2.78 14.75 -4.19
N GLU A 211 3.77 14.03 -4.67
CA GLU A 211 3.78 12.58 -4.73
C GLU A 211 4.80 12.04 -3.73
N TYR A 212 4.64 10.78 -3.37
CA TYR A 212 5.63 10.04 -2.59
C TYR A 212 6.21 8.98 -3.50
N GLN A 213 7.47 9.19 -3.86
CA GLN A 213 8.19 8.39 -4.84
C GLN A 213 9.24 7.53 -4.14
N THR A 214 9.11 6.21 -4.23
CA THR A 214 10.11 5.26 -3.70
C THR A 214 11.13 4.93 -4.77
N VAL A 215 12.40 5.19 -4.50
CA VAL A 215 13.51 4.86 -5.42
C VAL A 215 13.60 3.35 -5.61
N LEU A 216 13.37 2.92 -6.86
CA LEU A 216 13.26 1.52 -7.24
C LEU A 216 13.66 1.35 -8.72
N PRO A 217 14.57 0.40 -9.08
CA PRO A 217 15.05 0.25 -10.46
C PRO A 217 13.97 -0.07 -11.49
N VAL A 218 12.86 -0.68 -11.06
CA VAL A 218 11.71 -1.06 -11.91
C VAL A 218 10.55 -0.05 -11.81
N GLY A 219 10.80 1.14 -11.23
CA GLY A 219 9.84 2.22 -11.19
C GLY A 219 9.43 2.70 -12.59
N GLU A 220 8.35 3.44 -12.68
CA GLU A 220 7.83 3.97 -13.95
C GLU A 220 8.16 5.45 -14.14
N ASP A 221 8.52 6.14 -13.05
CA ASP A 221 8.78 7.56 -13.02
C ASP A 221 10.27 7.86 -12.92
N THR A 222 10.69 8.99 -13.48
CA THR A 222 11.99 9.59 -13.25
C THR A 222 11.82 10.76 -12.29
N ILE A 223 12.56 10.74 -11.18
CA ILE A 223 12.63 11.86 -10.26
C ILE A 223 14.04 12.40 -10.16
N TYR A 224 14.17 13.68 -9.84
CA TYR A 224 15.44 14.37 -9.68
C TYR A 224 15.65 14.73 -8.22
N LEU A 225 16.71 14.18 -7.63
CA LEU A 225 17.07 14.38 -6.22
C LEU A 225 18.26 15.32 -6.10
N ASN A 226 18.22 16.25 -5.15
CA ASN A 226 19.41 17.00 -4.76
C ASN A 226 20.39 16.12 -3.94
N GLN A 227 21.61 16.60 -3.72
CA GLN A 227 22.70 15.82 -3.12
C GLN A 227 22.37 15.30 -1.71
N ASP A 228 21.71 16.11 -0.88
CA ASP A 228 21.31 15.75 0.49
C ASP A 228 19.94 15.04 0.56
N LYS A 229 19.29 14.83 -0.59
CA LYS A 229 18.00 14.15 -0.74
C LYS A 229 16.84 14.78 0.04
N THR A 230 16.90 16.07 0.26
CA THR A 230 15.84 16.85 0.92
C THR A 230 14.82 17.41 -0.08
N LEU A 231 15.16 17.43 -1.38
CA LEU A 231 14.31 17.87 -2.47
C LEU A 231 14.22 16.81 -3.55
N ALA A 232 13.00 16.53 -4.00
CA ALA A 232 12.72 15.69 -5.14
C ALA A 232 11.73 16.37 -6.10
N ILE A 233 11.98 16.24 -7.42
CA ILE A 233 11.16 16.84 -8.48
C ILE A 233 10.85 15.76 -9.50
N ASN A 234 9.57 15.56 -9.85
CA ASN A 234 9.18 14.64 -10.91
C ASN A 234 9.57 15.22 -12.28
N GLU A 235 10.00 14.38 -13.21
CA GLU A 235 10.40 14.77 -14.56
C GLU A 235 9.32 15.56 -15.29
N GLU A 236 8.05 15.25 -15.06
CA GLU A 236 6.90 15.91 -15.70
C GLU A 236 6.80 17.42 -15.44
N VAL A 237 7.35 17.88 -14.31
CA VAL A 237 7.38 19.31 -13.93
C VAL A 237 8.76 19.91 -13.98
N MET A 238 9.76 19.18 -14.47
CA MET A 238 11.16 19.61 -14.54
C MET A 238 11.37 20.62 -15.67
N ASN A 239 11.21 21.91 -15.37
CA ASN A 239 11.44 23.03 -16.27
C ASN A 239 12.10 24.20 -15.52
N ASP A 240 12.57 25.22 -16.27
CA ASP A 240 13.31 26.35 -15.70
C ASP A 240 12.46 27.18 -14.71
N GLU A 241 11.16 27.28 -14.90
CA GLU A 241 10.26 28.00 -13.98
C GLU A 241 10.25 27.30 -12.61
N VAL A 242 10.07 25.97 -12.59
CA VAL A 242 10.05 25.18 -11.35
C VAL A 242 11.41 25.21 -10.65
N LEU A 243 12.51 25.09 -11.39
CA LEU A 243 13.86 25.18 -10.84
C LEU A 243 14.14 26.55 -10.19
N ASN A 244 13.70 27.63 -10.83
CA ASN A 244 13.83 28.98 -10.29
C ASN A 244 12.96 29.18 -9.03
N ASP A 245 11.71 28.68 -9.02
CA ASP A 245 10.83 28.77 -7.86
C ASP A 245 11.41 28.03 -6.64
N LEU A 246 12.03 26.88 -6.87
CA LEU A 246 12.61 26.05 -5.80
C LEU A 246 14.05 26.46 -5.45
N GLY A 247 14.63 27.42 -6.20
CA GLY A 247 15.97 27.94 -5.95
C GLY A 247 17.10 26.94 -6.19
N VAL A 248 16.90 25.99 -7.13
CA VAL A 248 17.87 24.92 -7.43
C VAL A 248 18.28 24.96 -8.91
N LYS A 249 19.45 24.41 -9.21
CA LYS A 249 19.92 24.26 -10.58
C LYS A 249 19.83 22.80 -11.03
N ARG A 250 19.59 22.60 -12.32
CA ARG A 250 19.50 21.25 -12.90
C ARG A 250 20.78 20.43 -12.71
N GLU A 251 21.95 21.08 -12.73
CA GLU A 251 23.26 20.44 -12.52
C GLU A 251 23.47 19.90 -11.10
N ASP A 252 22.72 20.40 -10.10
CA ASP A 252 22.79 19.97 -8.71
C ASP A 252 21.85 18.77 -8.41
N LEU A 253 21.12 18.33 -9.42
CA LEU A 253 20.13 17.27 -9.31
C LEU A 253 20.56 16.00 -10.01
N THR A 254 20.29 14.86 -9.40
CA THR A 254 20.57 13.53 -9.95
C THR A 254 19.27 12.81 -10.29
N ALA A 255 19.14 12.40 -11.56
CA ALA A 255 18.00 11.60 -12.02
C ALA A 255 18.04 10.18 -11.43
N THR A 256 16.92 9.68 -10.98
CA THR A 256 16.76 8.31 -10.50
C THR A 256 15.37 7.77 -10.83
N THR A 257 15.28 6.46 -11.02
CA THR A 257 14.00 5.78 -11.26
C THR A 257 13.28 5.52 -9.96
N ALA A 258 11.97 5.78 -9.94
CA ALA A 258 11.15 5.64 -8.75
C ALA A 258 9.73 5.13 -9.09
N ALA A 259 9.01 4.69 -8.07
CA ALA A 259 7.62 4.30 -8.16
C ALA A 259 6.77 5.17 -7.23
N GLU A 260 5.71 5.77 -7.77
CA GLU A 260 4.73 6.52 -6.98
C GLU A 260 3.97 5.58 -6.04
N VAL A 261 4.11 5.76 -4.74
CA VAL A 261 3.41 4.96 -3.71
C VAL A 261 2.25 5.70 -3.06
N GLY A 262 2.18 7.01 -3.25
CA GLY A 262 1.08 7.85 -2.78
C GLY A 262 1.16 9.25 -3.33
N ASN A 263 0.08 10.00 -3.17
CA ASN A 263 -0.03 11.40 -3.59
C ASN A 263 -0.94 12.20 -2.67
N ILE A 264 -0.76 13.52 -2.69
CA ILE A 264 -1.58 14.48 -1.98
C ILE A 264 -1.88 15.68 -2.88
N PHE A 265 -3.16 16.04 -3.01
CA PHE A 265 -3.66 17.07 -3.90
C PHE A 265 -4.49 18.11 -3.17
N THR A 266 -4.26 19.37 -3.47
CA THR A 266 -5.17 20.46 -3.17
C THR A 266 -6.20 20.56 -4.29
N LEU A 267 -7.42 20.10 -4.07
CA LEU A 267 -8.50 20.09 -5.09
C LEU A 267 -9.22 21.42 -5.18
N ARG A 268 -9.09 22.29 -4.20
CA ARG A 268 -9.81 23.56 -4.08
C ARG A 268 -11.33 23.36 -4.24
N TYR A 269 -11.95 23.95 -5.23
CA TYR A 269 -13.39 23.96 -5.48
C TYR A 269 -13.82 23.12 -6.69
N LYS A 270 -12.89 22.42 -7.32
CA LYS A 270 -13.14 21.68 -8.60
C LYS A 270 -14.33 20.74 -8.54
N PHE A 271 -14.52 20.05 -7.43
CA PHE A 271 -15.61 19.09 -7.26
C PHE A 271 -16.78 19.68 -6.48
N SER A 272 -16.49 20.49 -5.47
CA SER A 272 -17.53 21.10 -4.63
C SER A 272 -18.37 22.13 -5.40
N GLU A 273 -17.80 22.88 -6.32
CA GLU A 273 -18.51 23.88 -7.10
C GLU A 273 -19.54 23.26 -8.07
N PRO A 274 -19.19 22.35 -9.02
CA PRO A 274 -20.15 21.78 -9.97
C PRO A 274 -21.17 20.85 -9.28
N ILE A 275 -20.83 20.25 -8.13
CA ILE A 275 -21.75 19.41 -7.37
C ILE A 275 -22.59 20.23 -6.39
N ASN A 276 -22.30 21.54 -6.26
CA ASN A 276 -22.96 22.49 -5.38
C ASN A 276 -22.86 22.13 -3.89
N LEU A 277 -21.68 21.64 -3.44
CA LEU A 277 -21.38 21.42 -2.04
C LEU A 277 -21.02 22.76 -1.38
N LYS A 278 -21.97 23.31 -0.59
CA LYS A 278 -21.87 24.62 0.05
C LYS A 278 -22.27 24.52 1.53
N PHE A 279 -21.79 25.48 2.30
CA PHE A 279 -22.13 25.66 3.70
C PHE A 279 -22.48 27.12 4.00
N ASP A 280 -23.25 27.38 5.04
CA ASP A 280 -23.48 28.71 5.59
C ASP A 280 -22.35 29.04 6.58
N ASP A 281 -21.62 30.15 6.35
CA ASP A 281 -20.59 30.62 7.26
C ASP A 281 -21.19 31.28 8.53
N GLN A 282 -20.34 31.85 9.37
CA GLN A 282 -20.76 32.49 10.61
C GLN A 282 -21.72 33.68 10.42
N ASP A 283 -21.61 34.33 9.26
CA ASP A 283 -22.44 35.49 8.90
C ASP A 283 -23.67 35.08 8.06
N GLY A 284 -23.91 33.77 7.87
CA GLY A 284 -25.00 33.25 7.07
C GLY A 284 -24.76 33.34 5.56
N ILE A 285 -23.53 33.62 5.12
CA ILE A 285 -23.17 33.70 3.71
C ILE A 285 -22.84 32.29 3.20
N LYS A 286 -23.45 31.91 2.07
CA LYS A 286 -23.14 30.62 1.42
C LYS A 286 -21.76 30.63 0.78
N LYS A 287 -20.89 29.71 1.23
CA LYS A 287 -19.56 29.48 0.70
C LYS A 287 -19.41 28.07 0.13
N THR A 288 -18.56 27.91 -0.87
CA THR A 288 -18.20 26.60 -1.42
C THR A 288 -17.16 25.93 -0.51
N VAL A 289 -17.30 24.63 -0.27
CA VAL A 289 -16.37 23.86 0.57
C VAL A 289 -15.03 23.68 -0.15
N PHE A 290 -13.93 23.93 0.55
CA PHE A 290 -12.58 23.70 0.06
C PHE A 290 -12.19 22.23 0.27
N MET A 291 -11.57 21.59 -0.73
CA MET A 291 -11.32 20.16 -0.72
C MET A 291 -9.85 19.80 -0.94
N GLY A 292 -9.45 18.68 -0.36
CA GLY A 292 -8.20 17.97 -0.63
C GLY A 292 -8.42 16.46 -0.83
N SER A 293 -7.47 15.81 -1.51
CA SER A 293 -7.47 14.37 -1.76
C SER A 293 -6.09 13.79 -1.53
N TYR A 294 -6.02 12.62 -0.90
CA TYR A 294 -4.77 12.02 -0.40
C TYR A 294 -4.80 10.51 -0.61
N GLY A 295 -4.04 10.00 -1.58
CA GLY A 295 -4.05 8.62 -2.02
C GLY A 295 -2.81 7.81 -1.58
N ILE A 296 -3.00 6.53 -1.25
CA ILE A 296 -1.93 5.52 -1.13
C ILE A 296 -2.40 4.25 -1.85
N GLY A 297 -1.62 3.81 -2.83
CA GLY A 297 -1.85 2.53 -3.51
C GLY A 297 -1.39 1.35 -2.63
N VAL A 298 -2.29 0.79 -1.80
CA VAL A 298 -1.94 -0.22 -0.79
C VAL A 298 -1.33 -1.48 -1.40
N SER A 299 -1.95 -2.01 -2.46
CA SER A 299 -1.40 -3.17 -3.19
C SER A 299 -0.08 -2.83 -3.91
N ARG A 300 0.05 -1.60 -4.45
CA ARG A 300 1.30 -1.11 -5.04
C ARG A 300 2.43 -1.04 -3.99
N VAL A 301 2.15 -0.53 -2.80
CA VAL A 301 3.12 -0.49 -1.68
C VAL A 301 3.62 -1.90 -1.35
N MET A 302 2.73 -2.90 -1.28
CA MET A 302 3.14 -4.29 -1.08
C MET A 302 4.08 -4.78 -2.19
N GLY A 303 3.80 -4.44 -3.45
CA GLY A 303 4.64 -4.76 -4.60
C GLY A 303 6.02 -4.08 -4.55
N VAL A 304 6.05 -2.80 -4.17
CA VAL A 304 7.29 -2.04 -3.99
C VAL A 304 8.17 -2.65 -2.90
N ILE A 305 7.60 -3.04 -1.77
CA ILE A 305 8.32 -3.71 -0.67
C ILE A 305 8.86 -5.07 -1.13
N ALA A 306 8.03 -5.87 -1.81
CA ALA A 306 8.45 -7.16 -2.37
C ALA A 306 9.61 -7.02 -3.37
N GLU A 307 9.59 -5.99 -4.22
CA GLU A 307 10.67 -5.71 -5.17
C GLU A 307 11.93 -5.20 -4.48
N LYS A 308 11.78 -4.25 -3.55
CA LYS A 308 12.88 -3.51 -2.93
C LYS A 308 13.77 -4.37 -2.06
N PHE A 309 13.17 -5.26 -1.27
CA PHE A 309 13.90 -6.01 -0.26
C PHE A 309 14.23 -7.45 -0.66
N ALA A 310 13.66 -7.97 -1.75
CA ALA A 310 13.95 -9.32 -2.21
C ALA A 310 15.42 -9.51 -2.58
N ASP A 311 15.92 -10.70 -2.27
CA ASP A 311 17.23 -11.18 -2.70
C ASP A 311 17.11 -12.34 -3.72
N ASP A 312 18.21 -13.05 -3.98
CA ASP A 312 18.24 -14.17 -4.92
C ASP A 312 17.48 -15.41 -4.41
N LYS A 313 17.24 -15.50 -3.11
CA LYS A 313 16.54 -16.62 -2.47
C LYS A 313 15.03 -16.43 -2.42
N GLY A 314 14.56 -15.18 -2.39
CA GLY A 314 13.13 -14.89 -2.31
C GLY A 314 12.78 -13.55 -1.68
N LEU A 315 11.59 -13.47 -1.11
CA LEU A 315 11.09 -12.29 -0.41
C LEU A 315 11.85 -12.03 0.91
N VAL A 316 11.88 -10.76 1.33
CA VAL A 316 12.40 -10.33 2.64
C VAL A 316 11.45 -9.29 3.21
N TRP A 317 10.51 -9.72 4.04
CA TRP A 317 9.53 -8.80 4.62
C TRP A 317 10.08 -8.03 5.82
N PRO A 318 9.79 -6.72 5.94
CA PRO A 318 9.88 -6.01 7.22
C PRO A 318 8.99 -6.70 8.26
N GLU A 319 9.47 -6.79 9.52
CA GLU A 319 8.75 -7.52 10.58
C GLU A 319 7.32 -7.04 10.80
N ASN A 320 7.11 -5.71 10.69
CA ASN A 320 5.81 -5.08 10.94
C ASN A 320 4.70 -5.55 10.00
N ILE A 321 5.04 -6.00 8.79
CA ILE A 321 4.08 -6.37 7.75
C ILE A 321 4.20 -7.83 7.31
N ALA A 322 5.24 -8.56 7.75
CA ALA A 322 5.36 -9.99 7.50
C ALA A 322 4.08 -10.72 7.98
N PRO A 323 3.54 -11.68 7.21
CA PRO A 323 2.31 -12.36 7.61
C PRO A 323 2.42 -13.06 8.95
N PHE A 324 3.60 -13.61 9.23
CA PHE A 324 4.00 -14.20 10.52
C PHE A 324 5.41 -13.73 10.89
N LYS A 325 5.72 -13.66 12.18
CA LYS A 325 7.07 -13.31 12.64
C LYS A 325 8.02 -14.51 12.50
N TYR A 326 7.52 -15.72 12.75
CA TYR A 326 8.33 -16.95 12.80
C TYR A 326 7.81 -18.01 11.81
N TYR A 327 8.75 -18.60 11.05
CA TYR A 327 8.55 -19.83 10.28
C TYR A 327 9.13 -20.98 11.05
N LEU A 328 8.28 -21.84 11.65
CA LEU A 328 8.69 -22.91 12.55
C LEU A 328 8.77 -24.26 11.83
N ILE A 329 9.88 -24.95 12.02
CA ILE A 329 10.14 -26.27 11.46
C ILE A 329 10.51 -27.24 12.58
N GLY A 330 9.73 -28.32 12.74
CA GLY A 330 10.12 -29.49 13.55
C GLY A 330 10.86 -30.51 12.69
N ILE A 331 11.93 -31.09 13.22
CA ILE A 331 12.71 -32.14 12.57
C ILE A 331 12.82 -33.33 13.51
N GLY A 332 12.39 -34.53 13.08
CA GLY A 332 12.26 -35.73 13.88
C GLY A 332 11.05 -35.70 14.82
N ASP A 333 10.67 -36.87 15.36
CA ASP A 333 9.41 -37.04 16.08
C ASP A 333 9.27 -36.04 17.26
N GLN A 334 10.32 -35.92 18.11
CA GLN A 334 10.29 -35.00 19.26
C GLN A 334 10.24 -33.52 18.81
N GLY A 335 11.00 -33.17 17.74
CA GLY A 335 11.00 -31.84 17.19
C GLY A 335 9.64 -31.45 16.58
N GLU A 336 8.98 -32.36 15.86
CA GLU A 336 7.64 -32.17 15.30
C GLU A 336 6.58 -32.01 16.40
N ASP A 337 6.64 -32.86 17.46
CA ASP A 337 5.70 -32.78 18.58
C ASP A 337 5.87 -31.45 19.35
N PHE A 338 7.11 -31.05 19.63
CA PHE A 338 7.40 -29.78 20.28
C PHE A 338 6.91 -28.59 19.44
N ALA A 339 7.21 -28.55 18.14
CA ALA A 339 6.78 -27.50 17.23
C ALA A 339 5.25 -27.41 17.13
N ASN A 340 4.55 -28.54 17.09
CA ASN A 340 3.09 -28.58 17.13
C ASN A 340 2.49 -27.99 18.41
N ASN A 341 3.08 -28.31 19.57
CA ASN A 341 2.63 -27.80 20.86
C ASN A 341 2.87 -26.29 20.97
N LEU A 342 4.06 -25.82 20.55
CA LEU A 342 4.38 -24.40 20.54
C LEU A 342 3.43 -23.60 19.60
N HIS A 343 3.14 -24.15 18.42
CA HIS A 343 2.19 -23.51 17.51
C HIS A 343 0.77 -23.42 18.10
N LYS A 344 0.32 -24.39 18.89
CA LYS A 344 -1.01 -24.29 19.55
C LYS A 344 -1.09 -23.10 20.52
N GLU A 345 0.02 -22.79 21.19
CA GLU A 345 0.12 -21.70 22.17
C GLU A 345 0.28 -20.32 21.49
N TYR A 346 1.06 -20.25 20.40
CA TYR A 346 1.45 -18.99 19.73
C TYR A 346 1.07 -18.94 18.24
N SER A 347 -0.14 -19.39 17.90
CA SER A 347 -0.58 -19.54 16.49
C SER A 347 -0.65 -18.25 15.69
N SER A 348 -0.79 -17.08 16.35
CA SER A 348 -0.84 -15.75 15.71
C SER A 348 0.52 -15.31 15.14
N SER A 349 1.62 -15.72 15.80
CA SER A 349 2.98 -15.32 15.44
C SER A 349 3.72 -16.36 14.59
N ILE A 350 3.21 -17.60 14.52
CA ILE A 350 3.91 -18.75 13.94
C ILE A 350 3.21 -19.27 12.69
N LEU A 351 3.97 -19.37 11.58
CA LEU A 351 3.67 -20.23 10.44
C LEU A 351 4.40 -21.56 10.64
N LEU A 352 3.66 -22.63 10.91
CA LEU A 352 4.24 -23.96 11.14
C LEU A 352 4.32 -24.75 9.83
N ASP A 353 5.51 -25.20 9.46
CA ASP A 353 5.70 -26.16 8.38
C ASP A 353 5.69 -27.61 8.89
N ASP A 354 4.47 -28.12 9.02
CA ASP A 354 4.17 -29.49 9.44
C ASP A 354 4.00 -30.48 8.26
N ARG A 355 4.39 -30.05 7.05
CA ARG A 355 4.33 -30.89 5.85
C ARG A 355 5.36 -32.01 5.90
N LYS A 356 5.06 -33.12 5.25
CA LYS A 356 5.96 -34.31 5.12
C LYS A 356 6.98 -34.07 3.99
N LEU A 357 7.85 -33.06 4.15
CA LEU A 357 8.91 -32.68 3.22
C LEU A 357 10.29 -32.84 3.85
N ARG A 358 11.32 -32.93 3.02
CA ARG A 358 12.72 -32.92 3.49
C ARG A 358 13.07 -31.56 4.11
N PRO A 359 13.94 -31.51 5.13
CA PRO A 359 14.34 -30.26 5.76
C PRO A 359 14.83 -29.19 4.78
N GLY A 360 15.62 -29.58 3.76
CA GLY A 360 16.11 -28.64 2.75
C GLY A 360 15.00 -27.98 1.90
N GLU A 361 13.90 -28.70 1.63
CA GLU A 361 12.74 -28.13 0.92
C GLU A 361 12.00 -27.13 1.82
N LYS A 362 11.81 -27.45 3.11
CA LYS A 362 11.22 -26.54 4.10
C LYS A 362 12.04 -25.26 4.27
N PHE A 363 13.38 -25.40 4.25
CA PHE A 363 14.30 -24.24 4.36
C PHE A 363 14.22 -23.34 3.13
N ALA A 364 14.18 -23.91 1.93
CA ALA A 364 14.02 -23.16 0.68
C ALA A 364 12.67 -22.44 0.63
N ASP A 365 11.61 -23.05 1.10
CA ASP A 365 10.29 -22.43 1.20
C ASP A 365 10.25 -21.28 2.21
N ALA A 366 10.91 -21.44 3.37
CA ALA A 366 11.05 -20.38 4.37
C ALA A 366 11.77 -19.14 3.80
N GLU A 367 12.86 -19.36 3.04
CA GLU A 367 13.60 -18.30 2.37
C GLU A 367 12.79 -17.64 1.26
N LEU A 368 12.08 -18.43 0.44
CA LEU A 368 11.23 -17.91 -0.63
C LEU A 368 10.06 -17.07 -0.09
N MET A 369 9.38 -17.54 0.96
CA MET A 369 8.26 -16.82 1.59
C MET A 369 8.69 -15.55 2.32
N GLY A 370 9.97 -15.43 2.72
CA GLY A 370 10.51 -14.21 3.30
C GLY A 370 10.04 -13.91 4.72
N ILE A 371 9.65 -14.93 5.49
CA ILE A 371 9.26 -14.76 6.89
C ILE A 371 10.50 -14.34 7.70
N PRO A 372 10.42 -13.31 8.57
CA PRO A 372 11.60 -12.69 9.23
C PRO A 372 12.52 -13.64 9.96
N TYR A 373 11.96 -14.64 10.63
CA TYR A 373 12.75 -15.59 11.41
C TYR A 373 12.37 -17.03 11.07
N ARG A 374 13.34 -17.82 10.60
CA ARG A 374 13.21 -19.27 10.52
C ARG A 374 13.65 -19.87 11.84
N VAL A 375 12.79 -20.69 12.46
CA VAL A 375 13.07 -21.40 13.71
C VAL A 375 13.07 -22.90 13.46
N VAL A 376 14.14 -23.57 13.89
CA VAL A 376 14.30 -25.02 13.75
C VAL A 376 14.37 -25.64 15.12
N VAL A 377 13.53 -26.66 15.34
CA VAL A 377 13.54 -27.53 16.52
C VAL A 377 13.78 -28.95 16.07
N SER A 378 14.80 -29.58 16.59
CA SER A 378 15.18 -30.96 16.29
C SER A 378 15.44 -31.75 17.58
N ASN A 379 15.51 -33.06 17.49
CA ASN A 379 15.89 -33.88 18.65
C ASN A 379 17.21 -33.39 19.29
N LYS A 380 18.20 -33.02 18.43
CA LYS A 380 19.52 -32.53 18.90
C LYS A 380 19.40 -31.17 19.62
N THR A 381 18.57 -30.24 19.13
CA THR A 381 18.40 -28.95 19.82
C THR A 381 17.62 -29.12 21.13
N LEU A 382 16.65 -30.04 21.18
CA LEU A 382 15.88 -30.35 22.39
C LEU A 382 16.72 -30.99 23.49
N GLU A 383 17.67 -31.87 23.15
CA GLU A 383 18.64 -32.43 24.10
C GLU A 383 19.43 -31.34 24.83
N ASN A 384 19.66 -30.19 24.18
CA ASN A 384 20.35 -29.04 24.74
C ASN A 384 19.37 -27.94 25.24
N ASN A 385 18.08 -28.26 25.40
CA ASN A 385 17.04 -27.32 25.78
C ASN A 385 17.06 -26.01 24.96
N SER A 386 17.26 -26.12 23.65
CA SER A 386 17.45 -24.97 22.75
C SER A 386 16.67 -25.05 21.44
N VAL A 387 16.64 -23.96 20.71
CA VAL A 387 16.15 -23.83 19.35
C VAL A 387 17.18 -23.08 18.50
N GLU A 388 17.22 -23.37 17.21
CA GLU A 388 18.00 -22.59 16.25
C GLU A 388 17.10 -21.52 15.60
N ILE A 389 17.50 -20.26 15.62
CA ILE A 389 16.79 -19.15 14.97
C ILE A 389 17.70 -18.47 13.96
N THR A 390 17.21 -18.32 12.71
CA THR A 390 17.95 -17.65 11.63
C THR A 390 17.15 -16.42 11.20
N ASN A 391 17.78 -15.25 11.20
CA ASN A 391 17.19 -14.03 10.65
C ASN A 391 17.25 -14.08 9.12
N ARG A 392 16.11 -13.87 8.46
CA ARG A 392 15.98 -13.93 6.99
C ARG A 392 16.79 -12.85 6.27
N ARG A 393 16.84 -11.64 6.83
CA ARG A 393 17.50 -10.48 6.21
C ARG A 393 19.04 -10.56 6.31
N THR A 394 19.56 -10.90 7.51
CA THR A 394 21.00 -10.91 7.77
C THR A 394 21.64 -12.27 7.56
N SER A 395 20.85 -13.33 7.48
CA SER A 395 21.28 -14.74 7.48
C SER A 395 22.04 -15.14 8.77
N GLU A 396 21.98 -14.31 9.80
CA GLU A 396 22.59 -14.62 11.10
C GLU A 396 21.78 -15.72 11.80
N THR A 397 22.50 -16.75 12.29
CA THR A 397 21.91 -17.85 13.03
C THR A 397 22.36 -17.78 14.48
N LYS A 398 21.42 -17.92 15.41
CA LYS A 398 21.66 -18.00 16.87
C LYS A 398 21.02 -19.24 17.44
N ILE A 399 21.60 -19.73 18.52
CA ILE A 399 21.00 -20.76 19.35
C ILE A 399 20.45 -20.04 20.59
N LEU A 400 19.18 -20.21 20.85
CA LEU A 400 18.51 -19.68 22.03
C LEU A 400 18.00 -20.81 22.89
N SER A 401 17.97 -20.64 24.21
CA SER A 401 17.21 -21.54 25.06
C SER A 401 15.73 -21.52 24.73
N ILE A 402 15.00 -22.57 25.00
CA ILE A 402 13.55 -22.66 24.81
C ILE A 402 12.84 -21.52 25.54
N GLU A 403 13.29 -21.17 26.74
CA GLU A 403 12.66 -20.10 27.53
C GLU A 403 12.89 -18.71 26.95
N GLU A 404 14.11 -18.42 26.47
CA GLU A 404 14.38 -17.16 25.74
C GLU A 404 13.52 -17.05 24.50
N PHE A 405 13.35 -18.14 23.72
CA PHE A 405 12.48 -18.12 22.56
C PHE A 405 11.00 -17.91 22.92
N LYS A 406 10.52 -18.58 23.97
CA LYS A 406 9.15 -18.36 24.47
C LYS A 406 8.92 -16.92 24.94
N GLN A 407 9.95 -16.28 25.51
CA GLN A 407 9.82 -14.84 25.84
C GLN A 407 9.63 -13.99 24.60
N LEU A 408 10.40 -14.23 23.51
CA LEU A 408 10.23 -13.53 22.23
C LEU A 408 8.87 -13.76 21.56
N LEU A 409 8.17 -14.84 21.91
CA LEU A 409 6.80 -15.12 21.41
C LEU A 409 5.70 -14.41 22.20
N ARG A 410 6.00 -13.97 23.44
CA ARG A 410 5.07 -13.22 24.30
C ARG A 410 5.12 -11.70 24.04
N ASP A 411 6.29 -11.22 23.60
CA ASP A 411 6.54 -9.81 23.20
C ASP A 411 6.02 -9.55 21.78
#